data_626c74fcc48ec6a142e1cb17b3030277
#
_entry.id   626c74fcc48ec6a142e1cb17b3030277
#
_cell.length_a   1.000
_cell.length_b   1.000
_cell.length_c   1.000
_cell.angle_alpha   90.00
_cell.angle_beta   90.00
_cell.angle_gamma   90.00
#
_symmetry.space_group_name_H-M   'P 1'
#
loop_
_entity.id
_entity.type
_entity.pdbx_description
1 polymer ?
#
loop_
_entity_poly.entity_id
_entity_poly.type
_entity_poly.pdbx_seq_one_letter_code
_entity_poly.pdbx_strand_id
1 'polypeptide(L)'
;MKVLLFCIVISLTTLIASGQDIEEELRCPGGYCVSKYLCPNGTFIDDIKRAQTTQLIGLRAGLDIDDFDVCNDYLLVCCQSAPAPTATSTENPANSDELIEPPPSTNLACGQANEGGLIYDLRNNDTLSQYAEYPWVVYILALKKQSNSGDFVCGGTLIHSRLVVTTAHNTDGKTDLVARFGEWDVSTTKEPFPQQDIDVAEVIKHPQYVFNPIQHDIALLVLAESVQYAAHIRPICLPQPTDEFVGQRCVSNGWGKERGVYANVMKKLTLPVIGRANCTRMLRYAGLGPFYALREGFLCAGGEDAVDMCKGDGGSPLACQTESGTYVLAGIVSWGIGCGGFNTPGVYVAVNRYVQWLNEHIVDQALNESFDIKL
;
A
#
# COMPACT_ATOMS: atom_id res chain seq x y z
N MET A 1 -12.06 -67.36 23.07
CA MET A 1 -11.24 -66.71 22.01
C MET A 1 -10.84 -65.33 22.56
N LYS A 2 -9.62 -65.27 23.11
CA LYS A 2 -9.08 -64.05 23.74
C LYS A 2 -8.27 -63.25 22.70
N VAL A 3 -8.63 -62.01 22.47
CA VAL A 3 -7.82 -61.06 21.67
C VAL A 3 -7.10 -60.17 22.65
N LEU A 4 -5.77 -60.25 22.65
CA LEU A 4 -4.89 -59.41 23.45
C LEU A 4 -4.85 -57.98 22.85
N LEU A 5 -5.14 -56.99 23.68
CA LEU A 5 -4.85 -55.57 23.38
C LEU A 5 -3.40 -55.31 23.76
N PHE A 6 -2.58 -54.94 22.76
CA PHE A 6 -1.25 -54.36 23.00
C PHE A 6 -1.37 -52.85 23.09
N CYS A 7 -1.20 -52.33 24.30
CA CYS A 7 -0.97 -50.92 24.53
C CYS A 7 0.47 -50.58 24.25
N ILE A 8 0.72 -49.81 23.16
CA ILE A 8 2.02 -49.17 22.92
C ILE A 8 1.97 -47.82 23.64
N VAL A 9 2.71 -47.68 24.69
CA VAL A 9 3.03 -46.43 25.38
C VAL A 9 4.13 -45.79 24.55
N ILE A 10 3.80 -44.73 23.75
CA ILE A 10 4.81 -43.86 23.12
C ILE A 10 5.17 -42.80 24.16
N SER A 11 6.40 -42.91 24.64
CA SER A 11 7.05 -41.93 25.50
C SER A 11 7.20 -40.61 24.71
N LEU A 12 6.59 -39.53 25.24
CA LEU A 12 6.82 -38.17 24.78
C LEU A 12 8.23 -37.75 25.22
N THR A 13 9.21 -37.95 24.36
CA THR A 13 10.49 -37.23 24.46
C THR A 13 10.32 -35.88 23.77
N THR A 14 10.39 -34.83 24.53
CA THR A 14 10.49 -33.42 24.09
C THR A 14 11.69 -33.28 23.15
N LEU A 15 11.43 -33.15 21.85
CA LEU A 15 12.37 -32.58 20.90
C LEU A 15 12.29 -31.07 21.04
N ILE A 16 13.28 -30.52 21.70
CA ILE A 16 13.65 -29.11 21.59
C ILE A 16 14.21 -28.99 20.16
N ALA A 17 13.40 -28.47 19.24
CA ALA A 17 13.89 -28.07 17.94
C ALA A 17 14.82 -26.88 18.15
N SER A 18 16.12 -27.12 18.00
CA SER A 18 17.15 -26.10 17.94
C SER A 18 16.90 -25.21 16.73
N GLY A 19 17.05 -23.87 16.89
CA GLY A 19 16.84 -22.88 15.86
C GLY A 19 17.86 -22.88 14.70
N GLN A 20 18.05 -24.04 14.06
CA GLN A 20 18.96 -24.22 12.93
C GLN A 20 18.25 -24.36 11.58
N ASP A 21 16.92 -24.56 11.55
CA ASP A 21 16.20 -24.86 10.30
C ASP A 21 15.70 -23.62 9.53
N ILE A 22 15.81 -22.41 10.10
CA ILE A 22 15.37 -21.17 9.43
C ILE A 22 16.52 -20.53 8.60
N GLU A 23 17.76 -20.87 8.87
CA GLU A 23 18.93 -20.30 8.16
C GLU A 23 19.24 -20.96 6.79
N GLU A 24 18.71 -22.14 6.49
CA GLU A 24 19.06 -22.87 5.26
C GLU A 24 18.26 -22.41 4.03
N GLU A 25 17.04 -21.88 4.22
CA GLU A 25 16.19 -21.38 3.12
C GLU A 25 16.63 -20.02 2.53
N LEU A 26 17.52 -19.30 3.21
CA LEU A 26 17.99 -17.97 2.80
C LEU A 26 19.42 -17.98 2.22
N ARG A 27 19.95 -19.13 1.85
CA ARG A 27 21.30 -19.25 1.27
C ARG A 27 21.25 -19.41 -0.24
N CYS A 28 22.17 -18.72 -0.90
CA CYS A 28 22.43 -18.87 -2.33
C CYS A 28 23.90 -19.23 -2.56
N PRO A 29 24.31 -19.67 -3.76
CA PRO A 29 25.68 -20.03 -4.05
C PRO A 29 26.67 -18.89 -3.77
N GLY A 30 27.47 -19.06 -2.68
CA GLY A 30 28.49 -18.09 -2.27
C GLY A 30 28.01 -16.94 -1.39
N GLY A 31 26.73 -16.93 -0.93
CA GLY A 31 26.18 -15.85 -0.13
C GLY A 31 24.85 -16.14 0.53
N TYR A 32 24.11 -15.06 0.76
CA TYR A 32 22.77 -15.09 1.36
C TYR A 32 21.78 -14.38 0.49
N CYS A 33 20.53 -14.86 0.43
CA CYS A 33 19.40 -14.17 -0.16
C CYS A 33 18.95 -13.06 0.79
N VAL A 34 19.20 -11.82 0.43
CA VAL A 34 18.86 -10.64 1.22
C VAL A 34 18.12 -9.64 0.37
N SER A 35 17.35 -8.79 1.02
CA SER A 35 16.69 -7.68 0.32
C SER A 35 17.69 -6.85 -0.43
N LYS A 36 17.34 -6.46 -1.65
CA LYS A 36 18.24 -5.80 -2.62
C LYS A 36 18.89 -4.53 -2.07
N TYR A 37 18.23 -3.81 -1.15
CA TYR A 37 18.80 -2.63 -0.50
C TYR A 37 19.93 -2.95 0.49
N LEU A 38 20.03 -4.19 0.98
CA LEU A 38 21.12 -4.66 1.83
C LEU A 38 22.32 -5.16 1.04
N CYS A 39 22.20 -5.19 -0.29
CA CYS A 39 23.23 -5.71 -1.18
C CYS A 39 23.58 -4.73 -2.33
N PRO A 40 24.00 -3.49 -2.06
CA PRO A 40 24.45 -2.60 -3.12
C PRO A 40 25.77 -3.15 -3.69
N ASN A 41 25.82 -3.28 -5.02
CA ASN A 41 26.99 -3.81 -5.75
C ASN A 41 27.38 -5.26 -5.43
N GLY A 42 26.43 -6.11 -5.00
CA GLY A 42 26.72 -7.50 -4.70
C GLY A 42 27.48 -7.74 -3.38
N THR A 43 27.63 -6.71 -2.55
CA THR A 43 28.27 -6.80 -1.23
C THR A 43 27.23 -6.58 -0.13
N PHE A 44 27.17 -7.50 0.82
CA PHE A 44 26.25 -7.42 1.96
C PHE A 44 26.58 -6.21 2.85
N ILE A 45 25.55 -5.47 3.25
CA ILE A 45 25.63 -4.40 4.24
C ILE A 45 24.74 -4.81 5.42
N ASP A 46 25.35 -5.04 6.56
CA ASP A 46 24.71 -5.40 7.82
C ASP A 46 24.17 -4.18 8.60
N ASP A 47 24.45 -2.97 8.11
CA ASP A 47 23.99 -1.71 8.70
C ASP A 47 23.30 -0.83 7.64
N ILE A 48 22.00 -0.62 7.81
CA ILE A 48 21.17 0.21 6.93
C ILE A 48 21.65 1.67 6.90
N LYS A 49 22.21 2.20 8.00
CA LYS A 49 22.83 3.55 8.04
C LYS A 49 24.00 3.65 7.05
N ARG A 50 24.74 2.56 6.85
CA ARG A 50 25.84 2.49 5.88
C ARG A 50 25.34 2.46 4.43
N ALA A 51 24.17 1.86 4.19
CA ALA A 51 23.54 1.85 2.87
C ALA A 51 23.10 3.25 2.43
N GLN A 52 22.65 4.11 3.36
CA GLN A 52 22.22 5.49 3.07
C GLN A 52 23.38 6.47 2.83
N THR A 53 24.55 6.24 3.45
CA THR A 53 25.74 7.09 3.23
C THR A 53 26.49 6.79 1.94
N THR A 54 26.27 5.60 1.37
CA THR A 54 26.77 5.28 0.04
C THR A 54 25.81 5.91 -0.96
N GLN A 55 26.11 7.13 -1.42
CA GLN A 55 25.35 7.85 -2.42
C GLN A 55 25.03 6.90 -3.60
N LEU A 56 23.80 6.41 -3.67
CA LEU A 56 23.26 5.61 -4.76
C LEU A 56 22.99 6.46 -6.02
N ILE A 57 23.85 7.44 -6.27
CA ILE A 57 23.82 8.23 -7.51
C ILE A 57 24.47 7.37 -8.59
N GLY A 58 23.64 6.76 -9.42
CA GLY A 58 24.01 6.36 -10.76
C GLY A 58 24.59 4.97 -10.97
N LEU A 59 24.14 3.94 -10.29
CA LEU A 59 24.48 2.57 -10.67
C LEU A 59 23.53 2.00 -11.71
N ARG A 60 23.76 2.40 -12.97
CA ARG A 60 23.41 1.61 -14.16
C ARG A 60 24.45 0.50 -14.36
N ALA A 61 24.56 -0.41 -13.41
CA ALA A 61 25.29 -1.65 -13.62
C ALA A 61 24.24 -2.74 -13.84
N GLY A 62 24.21 -3.33 -15.02
CA GLY A 62 23.36 -4.45 -15.34
C GLY A 62 23.66 -5.60 -14.37
N LEU A 63 22.68 -5.98 -13.59
CA LEU A 63 22.62 -7.29 -12.97
C LEU A 63 21.92 -8.18 -13.98
N ASP A 64 22.56 -9.26 -14.35
CA ASP A 64 22.06 -10.24 -15.31
C ASP A 64 20.78 -10.90 -14.77
N ILE A 65 19.88 -11.26 -15.68
CA ILE A 65 18.58 -11.91 -15.42
C ILE A 65 18.74 -13.25 -14.65
N ASP A 66 19.92 -13.78 -14.56
CA ASP A 66 20.25 -15.07 -13.92
C ASP A 66 20.17 -15.04 -12.38
N ASP A 67 20.22 -13.87 -11.74
CA ASP A 67 20.12 -13.74 -10.26
C ASP A 67 18.70 -13.94 -9.72
N PHE A 68 17.68 -13.86 -10.55
CA PHE A 68 16.29 -14.00 -10.15
C PHE A 68 15.90 -15.42 -9.74
N ASP A 69 16.55 -16.43 -10.33
CA ASP A 69 16.24 -17.84 -10.08
C ASP A 69 16.88 -18.41 -8.80
N VAL A 70 17.88 -17.75 -8.25
CA VAL A 70 18.71 -18.29 -7.17
C VAL A 70 18.07 -18.13 -5.78
N CYS A 71 17.36 -16.99 -5.57
CA CYS A 71 16.71 -16.70 -4.29
C CYS A 71 15.20 -17.00 -4.29
N ASN A 72 14.64 -17.40 -5.41
CA ASN A 72 13.23 -17.74 -5.60
C ASN A 72 12.25 -16.63 -5.10
N ASP A 73 12.75 -15.40 -4.99
CA ASP A 73 12.00 -14.21 -4.59
C ASP A 73 12.54 -12.98 -5.32
N TYR A 74 11.63 -12.20 -5.95
CA TYR A 74 11.99 -11.02 -6.75
C TYR A 74 12.48 -9.82 -5.94
N LEU A 75 12.28 -9.83 -4.61
CA LEU A 75 12.78 -8.82 -3.68
C LEU A 75 14.16 -9.17 -3.11
N LEU A 76 14.57 -10.43 -3.23
CA LEU A 76 15.83 -10.90 -2.73
C LEU A 76 16.87 -11.01 -3.85
N VAL A 77 18.12 -10.76 -3.49
CA VAL A 77 19.29 -10.97 -4.34
C VAL A 77 20.33 -11.79 -3.58
N CYS A 78 21.06 -12.61 -4.33
CA CYS A 78 22.19 -13.35 -3.76
C CYS A 78 23.35 -12.41 -3.49
N CYS A 79 23.60 -12.10 -2.22
CA CYS A 79 24.63 -11.20 -1.78
C CYS A 79 25.83 -11.97 -1.25
N GLN A 80 26.99 -11.73 -1.81
CA GLN A 80 28.23 -12.36 -1.31
C GLN A 80 28.58 -11.79 0.06
N SER A 81 28.93 -12.66 1.01
CA SER A 81 29.40 -12.24 2.32
C SER A 81 30.66 -11.36 2.16
N ALA A 82 30.67 -10.21 2.81
CA ALA A 82 31.89 -9.43 2.93
C ALA A 82 32.96 -10.31 3.58
N PRO A 83 34.24 -10.25 3.17
CA PRO A 83 35.31 -10.95 3.86
C PRO A 83 35.32 -10.52 5.32
N ALA A 84 35.31 -11.49 6.25
CA ALA A 84 35.25 -11.23 7.68
C ALA A 84 36.32 -10.18 8.07
N PRO A 85 35.95 -9.11 8.80
CA PRO A 85 36.92 -8.15 9.28
C PRO A 85 37.88 -8.89 10.22
N THR A 86 39.17 -8.74 9.96
CA THR A 86 40.23 -9.26 10.83
C THR A 86 40.01 -8.70 12.23
N ALA A 87 39.78 -9.58 13.18
CA ALA A 87 39.47 -9.23 14.56
C ALA A 87 40.57 -8.36 15.18
N THR A 88 40.27 -7.09 15.42
CA THR A 88 41.03 -6.27 16.33
C THR A 88 40.04 -5.37 17.07
N SER A 89 40.02 -5.62 18.41
CA SER A 89 39.37 -4.84 19.47
C SER A 89 37.87 -4.99 19.72
N THR A 90 37.68 -5.53 20.89
CA THR A 90 36.52 -5.53 21.79
C THR A 90 35.74 -4.23 21.81
N GLU A 91 34.55 -4.25 21.23
CA GLU A 91 33.39 -3.43 21.68
C GLU A 91 32.15 -4.31 21.65
N ASN A 92 31.39 -4.28 22.76
CA ASN A 92 30.13 -5.01 22.92
C ASN A 92 29.14 -4.59 21.83
N PRO A 93 28.43 -5.52 21.19
CA PRO A 93 27.31 -5.15 20.34
C PRO A 93 26.16 -4.69 21.26
N ALA A 94 26.01 -3.37 21.38
CA ALA A 94 24.80 -2.78 21.90
C ALA A 94 23.67 -3.10 20.90
N ASN A 95 22.55 -3.59 21.41
CA ASN A 95 21.28 -3.80 20.72
C ASN A 95 21.00 -2.65 19.74
N SER A 96 21.06 -2.90 18.44
CA SER A 96 20.70 -1.90 17.42
C SER A 96 19.48 -2.34 16.62
N ASP A 97 18.34 -2.48 17.30
CA ASP A 97 17.00 -2.36 16.69
C ASP A 97 16.61 -0.87 16.58
N GLU A 98 17.56 0.02 16.30
CA GLU A 98 17.27 1.43 16.12
C GLU A 98 16.74 1.65 14.71
N LEU A 99 15.40 1.80 14.60
CA LEU A 99 14.72 2.17 13.37
C LEU A 99 15.33 3.48 12.83
N ILE A 100 15.55 3.52 11.52
CA ILE A 100 16.09 4.72 10.87
C ILE A 100 14.97 5.76 10.86
N GLU A 101 15.23 6.93 11.45
CA GLU A 101 14.30 8.05 11.30
C GLU A 101 14.30 8.53 9.84
N PRO A 102 13.11 8.67 9.22
CA PRO A 102 13.02 9.22 7.88
C PRO A 102 13.55 10.66 7.86
N PRO A 103 14.16 11.09 6.76
CA PRO A 103 14.61 12.47 6.64
C PRO A 103 13.43 13.42 6.90
N PRO A 104 13.63 14.51 7.67
CA PRO A 104 12.57 15.47 7.95
C PRO A 104 12.05 16.02 6.61
N SER A 105 10.75 15.92 6.38
CA SER A 105 10.12 16.48 5.20
C SER A 105 10.14 18.00 5.32
N THR A 106 10.98 18.66 4.55
CA THR A 106 11.02 20.13 4.48
C THR A 106 9.87 20.73 3.67
N ASN A 107 9.16 19.88 2.90
CA ASN A 107 8.01 20.28 2.12
C ASN A 107 6.79 19.45 2.53
N LEU A 108 5.89 20.05 3.30
CA LEU A 108 4.64 19.45 3.76
C LEU A 108 3.47 19.65 2.77
N ALA A 109 3.74 20.11 1.54
CA ALA A 109 2.72 20.30 0.53
C ALA A 109 2.10 18.95 0.15
N CYS A 110 0.77 18.97 -0.04
CA CYS A 110 0.04 17.78 -0.53
C CYS A 110 0.44 17.40 -1.95
N GLY A 111 0.16 16.16 -2.35
CA GLY A 111 0.28 15.69 -3.73
C GLY A 111 1.71 15.54 -4.26
N GLN A 112 2.70 15.48 -3.38
CA GLN A 112 4.10 15.28 -3.75
C GLN A 112 4.46 13.79 -3.72
N ALA A 113 4.59 13.17 -4.89
CA ALA A 113 5.12 11.82 -5.02
C ALA A 113 6.65 11.81 -4.85
N ASN A 114 7.19 10.66 -4.46
CA ASN A 114 8.63 10.42 -4.51
C ASN A 114 8.94 9.64 -5.79
N GLU A 115 9.23 10.34 -6.88
CA GLU A 115 9.51 9.68 -8.16
C GLU A 115 10.68 8.69 -8.03
N GLY A 116 10.44 7.43 -8.44
CA GLY A 116 11.43 6.36 -8.30
C GLY A 116 11.60 5.82 -6.88
N GLY A 117 10.76 6.24 -5.92
CA GLY A 117 10.81 5.81 -4.53
C GLY A 117 11.91 6.49 -3.70
N LEU A 118 12.06 6.08 -2.43
CA LEU A 118 12.98 6.75 -1.50
C LEU A 118 14.31 6.05 -1.30
N ILE A 119 14.40 4.74 -1.41
CA ILE A 119 15.58 3.99 -0.95
C ILE A 119 16.17 3.12 -2.04
N TYR A 120 15.35 2.47 -2.83
CA TYR A 120 15.78 1.54 -3.87
C TYR A 120 14.84 1.52 -5.06
N ASP A 121 15.36 1.09 -6.18
CA ASP A 121 14.67 1.02 -7.46
C ASP A 121 14.40 -0.45 -7.82
N LEU A 122 13.13 -0.85 -7.86
CA LEU A 122 12.71 -2.14 -8.41
C LEU A 122 12.79 -2.08 -9.93
N ARG A 123 13.96 -2.32 -10.49
CA ARG A 123 14.14 -2.31 -11.93
C ARG A 123 13.29 -3.40 -12.58
N ASN A 124 12.69 -3.07 -13.71
CA ASN A 124 11.93 -3.97 -14.59
C ASN A 124 10.57 -4.44 -14.07
N ASN A 125 9.93 -3.74 -13.12
CA ASN A 125 8.56 -4.06 -12.76
C ASN A 125 7.66 -2.81 -12.83
N ASP A 126 7.02 -2.60 -13.99
CA ASP A 126 6.16 -1.44 -14.23
C ASP A 126 4.81 -1.52 -13.48
N THR A 127 4.50 -2.67 -12.88
CA THR A 127 3.23 -2.89 -12.16
C THR A 127 3.34 -2.81 -10.64
N LEU A 128 4.56 -2.74 -10.08
CA LEU A 128 4.79 -2.51 -8.66
C LEU A 128 5.22 -1.06 -8.40
N SER A 129 4.70 -0.46 -7.33
CA SER A 129 5.21 0.82 -6.88
C SER A 129 6.57 0.67 -6.24
N GLN A 130 7.39 1.70 -6.33
CA GLN A 130 8.61 1.80 -5.54
C GLN A 130 8.23 2.08 -4.08
N TYR A 131 9.16 1.80 -3.14
CA TYR A 131 8.94 2.11 -1.74
C TYR A 131 8.68 3.62 -1.54
N ALA A 132 7.57 3.95 -0.88
CA ALA A 132 7.14 5.31 -0.59
C ALA A 132 6.92 6.19 -1.84
N GLU A 133 6.80 5.64 -3.05
CA GLU A 133 6.56 6.39 -4.28
C GLU A 133 5.29 7.23 -4.19
N TYR A 134 4.24 6.69 -3.57
CA TYR A 134 2.94 7.34 -3.36
C TYR A 134 2.62 7.42 -1.86
N PRO A 135 3.12 8.41 -1.14
CA PRO A 135 3.15 8.44 0.32
C PRO A 135 1.79 8.69 1.00
N TRP A 136 0.73 8.87 0.22
CA TRP A 136 -0.65 9.04 0.69
C TRP A 136 -1.46 7.76 0.75
N VAL A 137 -0.92 6.63 0.27
CA VAL A 137 -1.65 5.36 0.26
C VAL A 137 -1.68 4.77 1.66
N VAL A 138 -2.88 4.35 2.10
CA VAL A 138 -3.13 3.85 3.44
C VAL A 138 -3.65 2.42 3.37
N TYR A 139 -3.11 1.55 4.22
CA TYR A 139 -3.55 0.17 4.39
C TYR A 139 -4.50 0.10 5.59
N ILE A 140 -5.76 -0.28 5.39
CA ILE A 140 -6.78 -0.29 6.45
C ILE A 140 -6.99 -1.71 6.95
N LEU A 141 -6.85 -1.89 8.25
CA LEU A 141 -6.98 -3.15 8.99
C LEU A 141 -8.21 -3.13 9.89
N ALA A 142 -8.77 -4.31 10.17
CA ALA A 142 -9.66 -4.53 11.30
C ALA A 142 -8.96 -5.44 12.32
N LEU A 143 -8.75 -4.94 13.54
CA LEU A 143 -8.08 -5.72 14.58
C LEU A 143 -8.95 -6.87 15.06
N LYS A 144 -8.33 -8.01 15.32
CA LYS A 144 -8.97 -9.16 15.96
C LYS A 144 -8.91 -8.99 17.48
N LYS A 145 -10.05 -9.03 18.15
CA LYS A 145 -10.16 -8.86 19.63
C LYS A 145 -9.28 -9.78 20.49
N GLN A 146 -8.68 -10.81 19.92
CA GLN A 146 -7.89 -11.83 20.65
C GLN A 146 -6.43 -11.95 20.19
N SER A 147 -6.00 -11.17 19.21
CA SER A 147 -4.62 -11.18 18.71
C SER A 147 -4.24 -9.77 18.26
N ASN A 148 -2.95 -9.43 18.37
CA ASN A 148 -2.42 -8.17 17.82
C ASN A 148 -2.34 -8.17 16.28
N SER A 149 -2.95 -9.15 15.59
CA SER A 149 -3.03 -9.22 14.14
C SER A 149 -4.34 -8.62 13.65
N GLY A 150 -4.32 -7.93 12.53
CA GLY A 150 -5.49 -7.39 11.85
C GLY A 150 -5.73 -8.10 10.51
N ASP A 151 -6.99 -8.18 10.10
CA ASP A 151 -7.32 -8.59 8.74
C ASP A 151 -7.38 -7.34 7.83
N PHE A 152 -6.82 -7.45 6.64
CA PHE A 152 -6.95 -6.41 5.63
C PHE A 152 -8.42 -6.17 5.27
N VAL A 153 -8.82 -4.92 5.31
CA VAL A 153 -10.19 -4.49 4.97
C VAL A 153 -10.23 -3.89 3.57
N CYS A 154 -9.44 -2.86 3.35
CA CYS A 154 -9.44 -2.09 2.10
C CYS A 154 -8.26 -1.11 2.05
N GLY A 155 -8.09 -0.44 0.92
CA GLY A 155 -7.23 0.72 0.80
C GLY A 155 -7.87 1.99 1.34
N GLY A 156 -7.06 3.03 1.52
CA GLY A 156 -7.48 4.37 1.87
C GLY A 156 -6.49 5.40 1.33
N THR A 157 -6.82 6.66 1.52
CA THR A 157 -5.98 7.78 1.05
C THR A 157 -5.91 8.87 2.11
N LEU A 158 -4.70 9.23 2.50
CA LEU A 158 -4.44 10.31 3.45
C LEU A 158 -4.71 11.67 2.78
N ILE A 159 -5.64 12.46 3.32
CA ILE A 159 -5.98 13.80 2.83
C ILE A 159 -5.69 14.90 3.86
N HIS A 160 -5.59 14.56 5.14
CA HIS A 160 -5.27 15.44 6.26
C HIS A 160 -4.62 14.64 7.38
N SER A 161 -3.86 15.26 8.30
CA SER A 161 -3.21 14.57 9.42
C SER A 161 -4.16 13.69 10.25
N ARG A 162 -5.44 14.04 10.30
CA ARG A 162 -6.49 13.35 11.04
C ARG A 162 -7.52 12.62 10.16
N LEU A 163 -7.40 12.70 8.82
CA LEU A 163 -8.45 12.19 7.92
C LEU A 163 -7.89 11.29 6.82
N VAL A 164 -8.44 10.10 6.73
CA VAL A 164 -8.27 9.17 5.61
C VAL A 164 -9.61 9.03 4.88
N VAL A 165 -9.61 9.17 3.56
CA VAL A 165 -10.79 8.90 2.74
C VAL A 165 -10.73 7.49 2.17
N THR A 166 -11.88 6.81 2.16
CA THR A 166 -12.06 5.45 1.61
C THR A 166 -13.50 5.28 1.10
N THR A 167 -13.92 4.06 0.78
CA THR A 167 -15.31 3.78 0.39
C THR A 167 -16.19 3.44 1.58
N ALA A 168 -17.45 3.85 1.52
CA ALA A 168 -18.43 3.56 2.58
C ALA A 168 -18.75 2.05 2.67
N HIS A 169 -18.86 1.35 1.53
CA HIS A 169 -19.22 -0.07 1.51
C HIS A 169 -18.16 -0.96 2.19
N ASN A 170 -16.87 -0.61 2.10
CA ASN A 170 -15.80 -1.38 2.75
C ASN A 170 -15.77 -1.20 4.27
N THR A 171 -16.26 -0.07 4.78
CA THR A 171 -16.31 0.23 6.20
C THR A 171 -17.61 -0.20 6.87
N ASP A 172 -18.60 -0.63 6.07
CA ASP A 172 -19.93 -0.96 6.59
C ASP A 172 -19.90 -2.15 7.54
N GLY A 173 -20.40 -1.96 8.78
CA GLY A 173 -20.40 -2.98 9.82
C GLY A 173 -19.01 -3.33 10.38
N LYS A 174 -17.96 -2.58 10.03
CA LYS A 174 -16.61 -2.78 10.57
C LYS A 174 -16.40 -1.97 11.85
N THR A 175 -15.70 -2.57 12.79
CA THR A 175 -15.29 -1.97 14.06
C THR A 175 -13.80 -2.20 14.25
N ASP A 176 -13.21 -1.49 15.20
CA ASP A 176 -11.81 -1.66 15.59
C ASP A 176 -10.85 -1.51 14.38
N LEU A 177 -11.11 -0.48 13.56
CA LEU A 177 -10.31 -0.18 12.37
C LEU A 177 -9.01 0.52 12.77
N VAL A 178 -7.94 0.17 12.06
CA VAL A 178 -6.63 0.81 12.16
C VAL A 178 -6.20 1.26 10.77
N ALA A 179 -5.71 2.47 10.67
CA ALA A 179 -5.07 3.01 9.46
C ALA A 179 -3.55 2.87 9.59
N ARG A 180 -2.94 2.10 8.72
CA ARG A 180 -1.49 1.90 8.64
C ARG A 180 -0.91 2.74 7.53
N PHE A 181 0.05 3.58 7.89
CA PHE A 181 0.77 4.49 7.00
C PHE A 181 2.20 4.00 6.80
N GLY A 182 2.75 4.21 5.61
CA GLY A 182 4.11 3.78 5.28
C GLY A 182 4.23 2.30 4.96
N GLU A 183 3.11 1.59 4.78
CA GLU A 183 3.08 0.19 4.33
C GLU A 183 3.43 0.09 2.85
N TRP A 184 4.19 -0.94 2.48
CA TRP A 184 4.52 -1.24 1.10
C TRP A 184 4.57 -2.74 0.80
N ASP A 185 5.21 -3.55 1.66
CA ASP A 185 5.31 -5.00 1.54
C ASP A 185 4.69 -5.69 2.76
N VAL A 186 3.44 -6.11 2.64
CA VAL A 186 2.68 -6.77 3.72
C VAL A 186 3.21 -8.15 4.12
N SER A 187 4.19 -8.68 3.42
CA SER A 187 4.87 -9.94 3.79
C SER A 187 5.94 -9.74 4.86
N THR A 188 6.33 -8.50 5.13
CA THR A 188 7.33 -8.14 6.15
C THR A 188 6.76 -7.19 7.20
N THR A 189 7.36 -7.19 8.38
CA THR A 189 7.10 -6.18 9.42
C THR A 189 8.20 -5.13 9.51
N LYS A 190 9.19 -5.20 8.62
CA LYS A 190 10.39 -4.34 8.62
C LYS A 190 10.44 -3.52 7.34
N GLU A 191 9.66 -2.47 7.32
CA GLU A 191 9.79 -1.46 6.28
C GLU A 191 11.06 -0.62 6.49
N PRO A 192 11.64 -0.02 5.42
CA PRO A 192 12.83 0.83 5.54
C PRO A 192 12.67 2.00 6.51
N PHE A 193 11.47 2.58 6.58
CA PHE A 193 11.10 3.58 7.60
C PHE A 193 9.95 3.06 8.45
N PRO A 194 9.82 3.52 9.71
CA PRO A 194 8.76 3.06 10.61
C PRO A 194 7.38 3.31 10.02
N GLN A 195 6.55 2.28 10.04
CA GLN A 195 5.11 2.40 9.80
C GLN A 195 4.46 3.13 10.98
N GLN A 196 3.33 3.79 10.72
CA GLN A 196 2.49 4.36 11.76
C GLN A 196 1.12 3.71 11.70
N ASP A 197 0.75 3.01 12.77
CA ASP A 197 -0.58 2.44 12.98
C ASP A 197 -1.38 3.36 13.89
N ILE A 198 -2.49 3.89 13.38
CA ILE A 198 -3.34 4.82 14.15
C ILE A 198 -4.77 4.29 14.14
N ASP A 199 -5.35 4.20 15.34
CA ASP A 199 -6.74 3.78 15.52
C ASP A 199 -7.71 4.76 14.84
N VAL A 200 -8.78 4.21 14.27
CA VAL A 200 -9.88 4.99 13.72
C VAL A 200 -10.88 5.27 14.84
N ALA A 201 -10.98 6.53 15.25
CA ALA A 201 -11.91 6.97 16.29
C ALA A 201 -13.36 6.99 15.78
N GLU A 202 -13.58 7.39 14.52
CA GLU A 202 -14.91 7.52 13.93
C GLU A 202 -14.89 7.22 12.42
N VAL A 203 -15.98 6.62 11.94
CA VAL A 203 -16.23 6.41 10.50
C VAL A 203 -17.43 7.27 10.09
N ILE A 204 -17.18 8.30 9.28
CA ILE A 204 -18.21 9.21 8.77
C ILE A 204 -18.53 8.82 7.33
N LYS A 205 -19.66 8.14 7.11
CA LYS A 205 -20.16 7.85 5.76
C LYS A 205 -20.89 9.06 5.21
N HIS A 206 -20.80 9.24 3.88
CA HIS A 206 -21.59 10.30 3.23
C HIS A 206 -23.08 10.12 3.56
N PRO A 207 -23.82 11.18 3.94
CA PRO A 207 -25.20 11.06 4.42
C PRO A 207 -26.17 10.49 3.37
N GLN A 208 -25.83 10.57 2.09
CA GLN A 208 -26.62 9.99 0.99
C GLN A 208 -26.08 8.63 0.51
N TYR A 209 -25.16 8.01 1.26
CA TYR A 209 -24.68 6.67 0.91
C TYR A 209 -25.81 5.65 0.88
N VAL A 210 -25.87 4.88 -0.20
CA VAL A 210 -26.79 3.75 -0.39
C VAL A 210 -26.00 2.56 -0.89
N PHE A 211 -26.16 1.41 -0.23
CA PHE A 211 -25.46 0.17 -0.61
C PHE A 211 -26.05 -0.47 -1.87
N ASN A 212 -27.35 -0.51 -2.02
CA ASN A 212 -28.00 -1.18 -3.15
C ASN A 212 -29.20 -0.38 -3.70
N PRO A 213 -29.12 0.14 -4.94
CA PRO A 213 -27.93 0.20 -5.79
C PRO A 213 -26.90 1.21 -5.27
N ILE A 214 -25.62 0.85 -5.37
CA ILE A 214 -24.54 1.63 -4.76
C ILE A 214 -24.50 3.07 -5.27
N GLN A 215 -24.50 4.03 -4.32
CA GLN A 215 -24.45 5.46 -4.57
C GLN A 215 -23.72 6.16 -3.42
N HIS A 216 -23.06 7.28 -3.72
CA HIS A 216 -22.30 8.08 -2.75
C HIS A 216 -21.37 7.23 -1.87
N ASP A 217 -20.64 6.33 -2.51
CA ASP A 217 -19.80 5.31 -1.86
C ASP A 217 -18.49 5.90 -1.34
N ILE A 218 -18.59 6.85 -0.43
CA ILE A 218 -17.44 7.53 0.17
C ILE A 218 -17.62 7.64 1.68
N ALA A 219 -16.52 7.43 2.40
CA ALA A 219 -16.44 7.58 3.84
C ALA A 219 -15.13 8.25 4.25
N LEU A 220 -15.15 8.96 5.37
CA LEU A 220 -14.00 9.47 6.08
C LEU A 220 -13.72 8.62 7.31
N LEU A 221 -12.48 8.29 7.53
CA LEU A 221 -11.96 7.74 8.78
C LEU A 221 -11.31 8.88 9.54
N VAL A 222 -11.88 9.22 10.69
CA VAL A 222 -11.29 10.17 11.63
C VAL A 222 -10.32 9.40 12.51
N LEU A 223 -9.06 9.78 12.49
CA LEU A 223 -8.00 9.14 13.26
C LEU A 223 -8.07 9.56 14.73
N ALA A 224 -7.73 8.65 15.64
CA ALA A 224 -7.69 8.93 17.08
C ALA A 224 -6.61 9.97 17.44
N GLU A 225 -5.54 10.02 16.66
CA GLU A 225 -4.46 11.01 16.78
C GLU A 225 -3.96 11.43 15.39
N SER A 226 -3.18 12.50 15.32
CA SER A 226 -2.63 12.99 14.06
C SER A 226 -1.46 12.13 13.60
N VAL A 227 -1.50 11.68 12.33
CA VAL A 227 -0.35 11.02 11.72
C VAL A 227 0.81 12.01 11.56
N GLN A 228 2.01 11.56 11.86
CA GLN A 228 3.22 12.37 11.70
C GLN A 228 3.67 12.32 10.23
N TYR A 229 3.67 13.48 9.58
CA TYR A 229 4.15 13.57 8.21
C TYR A 229 5.66 13.32 8.13
N ALA A 230 6.04 12.53 7.14
CA ALA A 230 7.41 12.17 6.86
C ALA A 230 7.62 12.03 5.35
N ALA A 231 8.84 11.79 4.90
CA ALA A 231 9.10 11.61 3.47
C ALA A 231 8.26 10.49 2.84
N HIS A 232 7.96 9.44 3.58
CA HIS A 232 7.15 8.28 3.16
C HIS A 232 5.66 8.36 3.57
N ILE A 233 5.23 9.42 4.27
CA ILE A 233 3.85 9.62 4.73
C ILE A 233 3.47 11.07 4.50
N ARG A 234 2.68 11.35 3.47
CA ARG A 234 2.22 12.70 3.08
C ARG A 234 0.81 12.65 2.51
N PRO A 235 0.01 13.73 2.66
CA PRO A 235 -1.33 13.76 2.10
C PRO A 235 -1.30 13.99 0.57
N ILE A 236 -2.33 13.50 -0.12
CA ILE A 236 -2.63 13.92 -1.50
C ILE A 236 -3.46 15.20 -1.49
N CYS A 237 -3.39 15.99 -2.57
CA CYS A 237 -4.28 17.16 -2.71
C CYS A 237 -5.70 16.73 -3.14
N LEU A 238 -6.70 17.50 -2.73
CA LEU A 238 -8.05 17.37 -3.27
C LEU A 238 -8.16 18.11 -4.60
N PRO A 239 -8.97 17.60 -5.55
CA PRO A 239 -9.24 18.30 -6.80
C PRO A 239 -10.12 19.54 -6.57
N GLN A 240 -10.22 20.40 -7.59
CA GLN A 240 -11.27 21.40 -7.61
C GLN A 240 -12.61 20.77 -8.05
N PRO A 241 -13.77 21.33 -7.62
CA PRO A 241 -15.07 20.83 -8.07
C PRO A 241 -15.26 20.81 -9.60
N THR A 242 -14.53 21.65 -10.30
CA THR A 242 -14.58 21.82 -11.76
C THR A 242 -13.54 20.99 -12.51
N ASP A 243 -12.65 20.29 -11.81
CA ASP A 243 -11.60 19.51 -12.47
C ASP A 243 -12.20 18.35 -13.27
N GLU A 244 -11.71 18.19 -14.49
CA GLU A 244 -12.06 17.12 -15.40
C GLU A 244 -10.79 16.34 -15.79
N PHE A 245 -10.82 15.03 -15.62
CA PHE A 245 -9.67 14.16 -15.83
C PHE A 245 -9.81 13.29 -17.08
N VAL A 246 -10.89 13.45 -17.86
CA VAL A 246 -11.16 12.63 -19.05
C VAL A 246 -10.01 12.66 -20.03
N GLY A 247 -9.51 11.49 -20.41
CA GLY A 247 -8.39 11.31 -21.32
C GLY A 247 -7.01 11.35 -20.64
N GLN A 248 -6.93 11.76 -19.38
CA GLN A 248 -5.67 11.67 -18.62
C GLN A 248 -5.39 10.21 -18.23
N ARG A 249 -4.11 9.87 -18.12
CA ARG A 249 -3.66 8.62 -17.51
C ARG A 249 -3.31 8.90 -16.05
N CYS A 250 -4.05 8.29 -15.14
CA CYS A 250 -3.91 8.49 -13.70
C CYS A 250 -3.42 7.21 -13.05
N VAL A 251 -2.73 7.32 -11.93
CA VAL A 251 -2.16 6.19 -11.21
C VAL A 251 -3.11 5.74 -10.12
N SER A 252 -3.33 4.44 -10.03
CA SER A 252 -4.02 3.80 -8.91
C SER A 252 -3.10 2.78 -8.24
N ASN A 253 -3.18 2.69 -6.91
CA ASN A 253 -2.29 1.86 -6.09
C ASN A 253 -3.11 0.94 -5.19
N GLY A 254 -2.53 -0.17 -4.73
CA GLY A 254 -3.17 -1.03 -3.76
C GLY A 254 -2.58 -2.44 -3.70
N TRP A 255 -3.13 -3.25 -2.78
CA TRP A 255 -2.72 -4.64 -2.52
C TRP A 255 -3.79 -5.66 -2.92
N GLY A 256 -4.74 -5.24 -3.74
CA GLY A 256 -5.78 -6.12 -4.23
C GLY A 256 -5.25 -7.20 -5.16
N LYS A 257 -6.13 -8.11 -5.55
CA LYS A 257 -5.75 -9.28 -6.34
C LYS A 257 -5.19 -8.92 -7.70
N GLU A 258 -4.11 -9.60 -8.04
CA GLU A 258 -3.60 -9.72 -9.39
C GLU A 258 -3.64 -11.21 -9.77
N ARG A 259 -4.26 -11.53 -10.92
CA ARG A 259 -4.44 -12.94 -11.37
C ARG A 259 -5.00 -13.90 -10.29
N GLY A 260 -5.86 -13.36 -9.41
CA GLY A 260 -6.53 -14.14 -8.36
C GLY A 260 -5.80 -14.23 -7.01
N VAL A 261 -4.56 -13.74 -6.91
CA VAL A 261 -3.75 -13.72 -5.68
C VAL A 261 -3.61 -12.29 -5.18
N TYR A 262 -3.68 -12.07 -3.87
CA TYR A 262 -3.41 -10.76 -3.28
C TYR A 262 -1.93 -10.39 -3.45
N ALA A 263 -1.67 -9.14 -3.80
CA ALA A 263 -0.32 -8.63 -3.91
C ALA A 263 0.30 -8.43 -2.51
N ASN A 264 1.51 -8.91 -2.30
CA ASN A 264 2.27 -8.61 -1.09
C ASN A 264 2.85 -7.20 -1.15
N VAL A 265 3.43 -6.84 -2.28
CA VAL A 265 3.97 -5.50 -2.53
C VAL A 265 2.92 -4.62 -3.21
N MET A 266 2.86 -3.36 -2.82
CA MET A 266 1.91 -2.39 -3.36
C MET A 266 2.03 -2.27 -4.87
N LYS A 267 0.95 -2.55 -5.60
CA LYS A 267 0.84 -2.36 -7.05
C LYS A 267 0.72 -0.89 -7.43
N LYS A 268 1.13 -0.57 -8.65
CA LYS A 268 0.74 0.67 -9.34
C LYS A 268 0.23 0.35 -10.75
N LEU A 269 -0.87 0.94 -11.13
CA LEU A 269 -1.44 0.83 -12.46
C LEU A 269 -1.74 2.21 -13.02
N THR A 270 -1.29 2.47 -14.23
CA THR A 270 -1.58 3.72 -14.93
C THR A 270 -2.76 3.52 -15.86
N LEU A 271 -3.89 4.13 -15.54
CA LEU A 271 -5.19 3.89 -16.15
C LEU A 271 -5.73 5.13 -16.84
N PRO A 272 -6.26 5.05 -18.08
CA PRO A 272 -6.92 6.17 -18.73
C PRO A 272 -8.27 6.45 -18.07
N VAL A 273 -8.55 7.72 -17.74
CA VAL A 273 -9.88 8.16 -17.31
C VAL A 273 -10.81 8.25 -18.51
N ILE A 274 -11.98 7.61 -18.40
CA ILE A 274 -12.92 7.45 -19.51
C ILE A 274 -14.09 8.40 -19.36
N GLY A 275 -14.44 9.10 -20.43
CA GLY A 275 -15.60 9.98 -20.45
C GLY A 275 -16.91 9.21 -20.17
N ARG A 276 -17.81 9.83 -19.42
CA ARG A 276 -19.05 9.26 -18.85
C ARG A 276 -19.91 8.49 -19.88
N ALA A 277 -20.07 9.05 -21.10
CA ALA A 277 -20.87 8.42 -22.15
C ALA A 277 -20.24 7.11 -22.64
N ASN A 278 -18.91 7.09 -22.83
CA ASN A 278 -18.16 5.88 -23.21
C ASN A 278 -18.19 4.86 -22.10
N CYS A 279 -17.96 5.26 -20.86
CA CYS A 279 -18.02 4.38 -19.70
C CYS A 279 -19.41 3.70 -19.60
N THR A 280 -20.49 4.48 -19.66
CA THR A 280 -21.88 3.93 -19.64
C THR A 280 -22.07 2.88 -20.74
N ARG A 281 -21.58 3.17 -21.95
CA ARG A 281 -21.67 2.25 -23.08
C ARG A 281 -20.88 0.97 -22.80
N MET A 282 -19.63 1.08 -22.33
CA MET A 282 -18.79 -0.07 -22.02
C MET A 282 -19.41 -0.95 -20.93
N LEU A 283 -19.91 -0.37 -19.85
CA LEU A 283 -20.55 -1.09 -18.75
C LEU A 283 -21.85 -1.79 -19.20
N ARG A 284 -22.60 -1.19 -20.14
CA ARG A 284 -23.77 -1.88 -20.75
C ARG A 284 -23.37 -3.14 -21.48
N TYR A 285 -22.29 -3.07 -22.28
CA TYR A 285 -21.77 -4.24 -23.01
C TYR A 285 -21.13 -5.28 -22.07
N ALA A 286 -20.54 -4.84 -20.96
CA ALA A 286 -19.94 -5.70 -19.96
C ALA A 286 -20.97 -6.49 -19.10
N GLY A 287 -22.28 -6.28 -19.33
CA GLY A 287 -23.34 -7.10 -18.71
C GLY A 287 -24.39 -6.34 -17.90
N LEU A 288 -24.28 -5.01 -17.71
CA LEU A 288 -25.32 -4.26 -16.97
C LEU A 288 -26.57 -3.97 -17.78
N GLY A 289 -26.56 -4.30 -19.08
CA GLY A 289 -27.72 -4.19 -19.95
C GLY A 289 -27.95 -2.79 -20.51
N PRO A 290 -28.85 -2.68 -21.54
CA PRO A 290 -28.97 -1.47 -22.37
C PRO A 290 -29.53 -0.26 -21.64
N PHE A 291 -30.24 -0.46 -20.55
CA PHE A 291 -30.86 0.62 -19.77
C PHE A 291 -29.99 1.15 -18.62
N TYR A 292 -28.82 0.55 -18.38
CA TYR A 292 -27.92 1.03 -17.33
C TYR A 292 -27.45 2.45 -17.66
N ALA A 293 -27.42 3.28 -16.62
CA ALA A 293 -26.82 4.62 -16.65
C ALA A 293 -25.85 4.75 -15.47
N LEU A 294 -24.62 5.18 -15.76
CA LEU A 294 -23.65 5.47 -14.69
C LEU A 294 -24.25 6.57 -13.80
N ARG A 295 -24.29 6.31 -12.49
CA ARG A 295 -24.86 7.28 -11.54
C ARG A 295 -23.93 8.48 -11.35
N GLU A 296 -24.51 9.63 -11.00
CA GLU A 296 -23.72 10.77 -10.60
C GLU A 296 -22.88 10.44 -9.39
N GLY A 297 -21.71 11.07 -9.27
CA GLY A 297 -20.74 10.74 -8.23
C GLY A 297 -19.75 9.62 -8.57
N PHE A 298 -19.85 9.01 -9.78
CA PHE A 298 -18.88 8.06 -10.28
C PHE A 298 -18.18 8.53 -11.55
N LEU A 299 -16.91 8.14 -11.68
CA LEU A 299 -16.11 8.19 -12.89
C LEU A 299 -15.60 6.78 -13.22
N CYS A 300 -15.04 6.61 -14.41
CA CYS A 300 -14.47 5.34 -14.84
C CYS A 300 -13.02 5.51 -15.28
N ALA A 301 -12.20 4.49 -15.03
CA ALA A 301 -10.85 4.41 -15.57
C ALA A 301 -10.50 2.98 -15.95
N GLY A 302 -9.50 2.81 -16.81
CA GLY A 302 -9.07 1.50 -17.30
C GLY A 302 -9.87 1.01 -18.49
N GLY A 303 -10.23 -0.29 -18.52
CA GLY A 303 -10.84 -0.95 -19.67
C GLY A 303 -9.83 -1.37 -20.73
N GLU A 304 -8.55 -1.32 -20.43
CA GLU A 304 -7.45 -1.92 -21.18
C GLU A 304 -7.33 -3.40 -20.81
N ASP A 305 -6.82 -4.23 -21.71
CA ASP A 305 -6.73 -5.67 -21.51
C ASP A 305 -5.73 -6.00 -20.40
N ALA A 306 -6.15 -6.88 -19.48
CA ALA A 306 -5.36 -7.35 -18.33
C ALA A 306 -4.85 -6.26 -17.35
N VAL A 307 -5.35 -5.02 -17.44
CA VAL A 307 -4.94 -3.90 -16.58
C VAL A 307 -6.15 -3.34 -15.84
N ASP A 308 -6.28 -3.64 -14.55
CA ASP A 308 -7.40 -3.18 -13.72
C ASP A 308 -7.08 -3.25 -12.23
N MET A 309 -7.73 -2.37 -11.46
CA MET A 309 -7.84 -2.53 -10.02
C MET A 309 -8.91 -3.59 -9.72
N CYS A 310 -8.59 -4.51 -8.81
CA CYS A 310 -9.38 -5.71 -8.62
C CYS A 310 -9.89 -5.85 -7.17
N LYS A 311 -10.44 -7.03 -6.85
CA LYS A 311 -10.93 -7.32 -5.49
C LYS A 311 -9.83 -7.10 -4.44
N GLY A 312 -10.10 -6.25 -3.47
CA GLY A 312 -9.18 -5.83 -2.41
C GLY A 312 -8.56 -4.45 -2.65
N ASP A 313 -8.70 -3.88 -3.85
CA ASP A 313 -8.25 -2.50 -4.11
C ASP A 313 -9.31 -1.44 -3.75
N GLY A 314 -10.50 -1.84 -3.32
CA GLY A 314 -11.55 -0.89 -2.92
C GLY A 314 -11.07 0.10 -1.88
N GLY A 315 -11.42 1.37 -2.02
CA GLY A 315 -10.96 2.47 -1.16
C GLY A 315 -9.62 3.09 -1.55
N SER A 316 -8.84 2.44 -2.42
CA SER A 316 -7.55 2.92 -2.90
C SER A 316 -7.68 4.14 -3.83
N PRO A 317 -6.64 4.99 -3.93
CA PRO A 317 -6.69 6.19 -4.75
C PRO A 317 -6.63 5.93 -6.26
N LEU A 318 -7.26 6.82 -7.02
CA LEU A 318 -6.92 7.14 -8.41
C LEU A 318 -6.36 8.56 -8.41
N ALA A 319 -5.06 8.68 -8.53
CA ALA A 319 -4.33 9.94 -8.46
C ALA A 319 -3.97 10.45 -9.86
N CYS A 320 -4.41 11.67 -10.20
CA CYS A 320 -4.10 12.31 -11.46
C CYS A 320 -3.08 13.44 -11.25
N GLN A 321 -2.09 13.52 -12.11
CA GLN A 321 -1.09 14.58 -12.04
C GLN A 321 -1.59 15.84 -12.75
N THR A 322 -1.47 16.97 -12.10
CA THR A 322 -1.76 18.28 -12.69
C THR A 322 -0.61 18.72 -13.61
N GLU A 323 -0.81 19.78 -14.38
CA GLU A 323 0.24 20.38 -15.22
C GLU A 323 1.46 20.85 -14.41
N SER A 324 1.27 21.18 -13.14
CA SER A 324 2.37 21.55 -12.21
C SER A 324 3.13 20.34 -11.64
N GLY A 325 2.76 19.12 -11.98
CA GLY A 325 3.37 17.91 -11.46
C GLY A 325 2.79 17.44 -10.10
N THR A 326 1.85 18.18 -9.52
CA THR A 326 1.19 17.83 -8.25
C THR A 326 0.10 16.80 -8.48
N TYR A 327 0.01 15.78 -7.61
CA TYR A 327 -1.05 14.79 -7.68
C TYR A 327 -2.30 15.23 -6.92
N VAL A 328 -3.46 15.03 -7.53
CA VAL A 328 -4.78 15.24 -6.93
C VAL A 328 -5.57 13.93 -6.91
N LEU A 329 -6.39 13.75 -5.88
CA LEU A 329 -7.25 12.57 -5.74
C LEU A 329 -8.47 12.70 -6.66
N ALA A 330 -8.36 12.20 -7.88
CA ALA A 330 -9.44 12.24 -8.88
C ALA A 330 -10.55 11.23 -8.56
N GLY A 331 -10.19 10.05 -8.07
CA GLY A 331 -11.13 8.98 -7.78
C GLY A 331 -10.72 8.08 -6.62
N ILE A 332 -11.69 7.26 -6.16
CA ILE A 332 -11.49 6.22 -5.16
C ILE A 332 -12.04 4.93 -5.75
N VAL A 333 -11.26 3.84 -5.76
CA VAL A 333 -11.69 2.54 -6.28
C VAL A 333 -12.96 2.10 -5.57
N SER A 334 -14.05 1.88 -6.30
CA SER A 334 -15.33 1.50 -5.71
C SER A 334 -15.79 0.12 -6.15
N TRP A 335 -16.09 -0.10 -7.42
CA TRP A 335 -16.58 -1.37 -7.92
C TRP A 335 -16.22 -1.61 -9.39
N GLY A 336 -16.41 -2.85 -9.87
CA GLY A 336 -16.18 -3.23 -11.26
C GLY A 336 -16.89 -4.53 -11.63
N ILE A 337 -16.84 -4.87 -12.90
CA ILE A 337 -17.40 -6.13 -13.46
C ILE A 337 -16.26 -7.05 -13.83
N GLY A 338 -15.94 -8.01 -12.98
CA GLY A 338 -14.72 -8.82 -13.14
C GLY A 338 -13.47 -7.99 -12.87
N CYS A 339 -12.32 -8.40 -13.44
CA CYS A 339 -11.05 -7.69 -13.33
C CYS A 339 -10.28 -7.82 -14.65
N GLY A 340 -9.80 -6.72 -15.21
CA GLY A 340 -8.92 -6.67 -16.38
C GLY A 340 -9.56 -7.10 -17.70
N GLY A 341 -10.88 -7.05 -17.80
CA GLY A 341 -11.58 -7.36 -19.04
C GLY A 341 -11.43 -6.25 -20.07
N PHE A 342 -11.09 -6.61 -21.31
CA PHE A 342 -11.06 -5.66 -22.42
C PHE A 342 -12.41 -4.92 -22.56
N ASN A 343 -12.37 -3.61 -22.72
CA ASN A 343 -13.55 -2.73 -22.73
C ASN A 343 -14.42 -2.80 -21.45
N THR A 344 -13.88 -3.23 -20.32
CA THR A 344 -14.58 -3.30 -19.04
C THR A 344 -13.86 -2.42 -18.04
N PRO A 345 -14.25 -1.14 -17.88
CA PRO A 345 -13.56 -0.22 -16.99
C PRO A 345 -13.94 -0.46 -15.53
N GLY A 346 -13.00 -0.15 -14.62
CA GLY A 346 -13.29 0.04 -13.21
C GLY A 346 -14.13 1.30 -12.96
N VAL A 347 -14.93 1.28 -11.90
CA VAL A 347 -15.76 2.40 -11.48
C VAL A 347 -15.25 2.95 -10.15
N TYR A 348 -15.05 4.24 -10.11
CA TYR A 348 -14.44 5.00 -9.03
C TYR A 348 -15.40 6.08 -8.53
N VAL A 349 -15.35 6.39 -7.25
CA VAL A 349 -16.02 7.59 -6.73
C VAL A 349 -15.34 8.82 -7.35
N ALA A 350 -16.09 9.72 -7.94
CA ALA A 350 -15.59 10.97 -8.52
C ALA A 350 -15.39 12.02 -7.41
N VAL A 351 -14.16 12.15 -6.90
CA VAL A 351 -13.87 12.94 -5.68
C VAL A 351 -14.20 14.43 -5.86
N ASN A 352 -14.06 14.98 -7.07
CA ASN A 352 -14.43 16.37 -7.37
C ASN A 352 -15.90 16.71 -7.03
N ARG A 353 -16.79 15.70 -6.96
CA ARG A 353 -18.20 15.86 -6.56
C ARG A 353 -18.42 15.96 -5.06
N TYR A 354 -17.41 15.61 -4.25
CA TYR A 354 -17.49 15.53 -2.80
C TYR A 354 -16.55 16.51 -2.09
N VAL A 355 -15.84 17.36 -2.84
CA VAL A 355 -14.85 18.31 -2.30
C VAL A 355 -15.43 19.22 -1.23
N GLN A 356 -16.67 19.70 -1.40
CA GLN A 356 -17.31 20.54 -0.41
C GLN A 356 -17.51 19.77 0.91
N TRP A 357 -18.07 18.56 0.84
CA TRP A 357 -18.28 17.70 2.01
C TRP A 357 -16.96 17.32 2.69
N LEU A 358 -15.92 17.01 1.93
CA LEU A 358 -14.59 16.71 2.47
C LEU A 358 -13.97 17.93 3.17
N ASN A 359 -14.06 19.12 2.57
CA ASN A 359 -13.50 20.34 3.15
C ASN A 359 -14.21 20.77 4.45
N GLU A 360 -15.51 20.55 4.57
CA GLU A 360 -16.27 20.80 5.80
C GLU A 360 -15.64 19.99 6.96
N HIS A 361 -15.38 18.69 6.77
CA HIS A 361 -14.76 17.85 7.77
C HIS A 361 -13.27 18.16 8.02
N ILE A 362 -12.51 18.60 7.01
CA ILE A 362 -11.12 19.04 7.20
C ILE A 362 -11.07 20.27 8.12
N VAL A 363 -11.97 21.23 7.90
CA VAL A 363 -12.05 22.43 8.74
C VAL A 363 -12.41 22.07 10.17
N ASP A 364 -13.38 21.16 10.37
CA ASP A 364 -13.78 20.71 11.71
C ASP A 364 -12.61 20.06 12.46
N GLN A 365 -11.81 19.21 11.81
CA GLN A 365 -10.62 18.60 12.43
C GLN A 365 -9.52 19.63 12.72
N ALA A 366 -9.25 20.56 11.81
CA ALA A 366 -8.25 21.61 12.04
C ALA A 366 -8.64 22.53 13.20
N LEU A 367 -9.94 22.81 13.40
CA LEU A 367 -10.43 23.55 14.55
C LEU A 367 -10.24 22.76 15.86
N ASN A 368 -10.53 21.47 15.87
CA ASN A 368 -10.36 20.61 17.03
C ASN A 368 -8.88 20.53 17.46
N GLU A 369 -7.94 20.32 16.51
CA GLU A 369 -6.51 20.34 16.80
C GLU A 369 -6.05 21.67 17.43
N SER A 370 -6.63 22.80 17.02
CA SER A 370 -6.29 24.10 17.59
C SER A 370 -6.78 24.30 19.03
N PHE A 371 -7.79 23.55 19.47
CA PHE A 371 -8.28 23.55 20.86
C PHE A 371 -7.47 22.62 21.77
N ASP A 372 -7.02 21.46 21.26
CA ASP A 372 -6.21 20.51 22.04
C ASP A 372 -4.83 21.06 22.43
N ILE A 373 -4.31 22.03 21.68
CA ILE A 373 -3.03 22.69 22.00
C ILE A 373 -3.18 23.73 23.14
N LYS A 374 -4.40 24.05 23.57
CA LYS A 374 -4.67 25.09 24.58
C LYS A 374 -5.00 24.56 25.99
N LEU A 375 -5.00 23.27 26.20
CA LEU A 375 -5.18 22.62 27.50
C LEU A 375 -3.87 21.99 28.00
#